data_30d590d798bdc120928d0eb7c6513db2
#
_entry.id   30d590d798bdc120928d0eb7c6513db2
#
_cell.length_a   1.000
_cell.length_b   1.000
_cell.length_c   1.000
_cell.angle_alpha   90.00
_cell.angle_beta   90.00
_cell.angle_gamma   90.00
#
_symmetry.space_group_name_H-M   'P 1'
#
loop_
_entity.id
_entity.type
_entity.pdbx_description
1 polymer ?
#
loop_
_entity_poly.entity_id
_entity_poly.type
_entity_poly.pdbx_seq_one_letter_code
_entity_poly.pdbx_strand_id
1 'polypeptide(L)'
;MIENDEQAKNAIIENIEMYNKNEDSKKLLTIILRLCEKYSFVENQTYPRPSHPLEEKRKDPYYTLIAIILSLRTTLENETRAVKAFIDKYKSIDEVLNADENEMIEVIKVAGMPQKKAQTIMKLSEYIQKYYNGNIWNIKKESVDKTREELLNMPGVGEKSADCMLELGFDMPSMVVDINVFRTASRIFGEEWAENPDFSNKEQIKAVKDRLENSLPRDYLTYQIAHTMILLQGKHICKSKCKCENCFITDCCNYYKEKNKADDKSRKYEQLELTDFIDECR
;
A
#
# COMPACT_ATOMS: atom_id res chain seq x y z
N MET A 1 7.28 3.55 -15.63
CA MET A 1 5.90 3.53 -15.06
C MET A 1 5.18 2.35 -15.69
N ILE A 2 4.41 1.60 -14.91
CA ILE A 2 3.60 0.52 -15.48
C ILE A 2 2.37 1.16 -16.15
N GLU A 3 2.23 0.95 -17.44
CA GLU A 3 1.16 1.54 -18.25
C GLU A 3 0.01 0.56 -18.48
N ASN A 4 0.26 -0.74 -18.31
CA ASN A 4 -0.76 -1.77 -18.44
C ASN A 4 -0.49 -2.96 -17.50
N ASP A 5 -1.51 -3.81 -17.33
CA ASP A 5 -1.44 -4.96 -16.42
C ASP A 5 -0.41 -6.02 -16.85
N GLU A 6 -0.14 -6.12 -18.15
CA GLU A 6 0.90 -7.01 -18.70
C GLU A 6 2.30 -6.59 -18.24
N GLN A 7 2.60 -5.29 -18.23
CA GLN A 7 3.85 -4.79 -17.69
C GLN A 7 3.98 -5.06 -16.19
N ALA A 8 2.88 -4.99 -15.41
CA ALA A 8 2.88 -5.34 -14.00
C ALA A 8 3.23 -6.83 -13.79
N LYS A 9 2.63 -7.72 -14.58
CA LYS A 9 2.93 -9.15 -14.54
C LYS A 9 4.37 -9.44 -14.92
N ASN A 10 4.86 -8.86 -16.01
CA ASN A 10 6.23 -9.07 -16.48
C ASN A 10 7.26 -8.61 -15.44
N ALA A 11 7.04 -7.49 -14.75
CA ALA A 11 7.90 -7.04 -13.67
C ALA A 11 7.97 -8.03 -12.50
N ILE A 12 6.86 -8.71 -12.19
CA ILE A 12 6.85 -9.77 -11.17
C ILE A 12 7.51 -11.05 -11.69
N ILE A 13 7.27 -11.44 -12.95
CA ILE A 13 7.87 -12.65 -13.57
C ILE A 13 9.40 -12.54 -13.60
N GLU A 14 9.93 -11.42 -14.06
CA GLU A 14 11.38 -11.16 -14.06
C GLU A 14 11.99 -11.27 -12.66
N ASN A 15 11.28 -10.77 -11.65
CA ASN A 15 11.71 -10.87 -10.27
C ASN A 15 11.65 -12.29 -9.71
N ILE A 16 10.71 -13.12 -10.16
CA ILE A 16 10.63 -14.54 -9.75
C ILE A 16 11.87 -15.31 -10.20
N GLU A 17 12.28 -15.14 -11.44
CA GLU A 17 13.45 -15.83 -12.00
C GLU A 17 14.73 -15.48 -11.24
N MET A 18 14.85 -14.24 -10.76
CA MET A 18 16.01 -13.75 -10.02
C MET A 18 15.96 -13.98 -8.51
N TYR A 19 14.76 -14.10 -7.91
CA TYR A 19 14.55 -14.02 -6.45
C TYR A 19 14.01 -15.31 -5.82
N ASN A 20 14.43 -16.45 -6.27
CA ASN A 20 14.05 -17.75 -5.69
C ASN A 20 14.82 -18.06 -4.39
N LYS A 21 14.65 -17.21 -3.34
CA LYS A 21 15.45 -17.34 -2.09
C LYS A 21 14.95 -18.42 -1.14
N ASN A 22 13.64 -18.59 -1.02
CA ASN A 22 13.03 -19.53 -0.07
C ASN A 22 11.58 -19.83 -0.44
N GLU A 23 10.96 -20.79 0.26
CA GLU A 23 9.57 -21.20 0.03
C GLU A 23 8.55 -20.07 0.19
N ASP A 24 8.76 -19.14 1.15
CA ASP A 24 7.88 -17.99 1.34
C ASP A 24 7.96 -17.02 0.15
N SER A 25 9.15 -16.83 -0.42
CA SER A 25 9.36 -16.00 -1.63
C SER A 25 8.63 -16.61 -2.83
N LYS A 26 8.86 -17.87 -3.12
CA LYS A 26 8.20 -18.59 -4.22
C LYS A 26 6.69 -18.53 -4.08
N LYS A 27 6.19 -18.85 -2.90
CA LYS A 27 4.77 -18.82 -2.58
C LYS A 27 4.14 -17.43 -2.75
N LEU A 28 4.77 -16.40 -2.20
CA LEU A 28 4.24 -15.04 -2.23
C LEU A 28 4.21 -14.48 -3.65
N LEU A 29 5.26 -14.69 -4.42
CA LEU A 29 5.34 -14.27 -5.82
C LEU A 29 4.29 -14.98 -6.68
N THR A 30 4.10 -16.31 -6.49
CA THR A 30 3.00 -17.05 -7.14
C THR A 30 1.64 -16.46 -6.79
N ILE A 31 1.39 -16.13 -5.52
CA ILE A 31 0.15 -15.50 -5.10
C ILE A 31 -0.04 -14.14 -5.79
N ILE A 32 1.00 -13.31 -5.83
CA ILE A 32 0.91 -11.97 -6.46
C ILE A 32 0.59 -12.10 -7.95
N LEU A 33 1.21 -13.02 -8.68
CA LEU A 33 0.90 -13.28 -10.09
C LEU A 33 -0.58 -13.65 -10.29
N ARG A 34 -1.09 -14.63 -9.55
CA ARG A 34 -2.50 -15.03 -9.62
C ARG A 34 -3.45 -13.88 -9.29
N LEU A 35 -3.05 -13.01 -8.35
CA LEU A 35 -3.83 -11.82 -8.01
C LEU A 35 -3.79 -10.78 -9.14
N CYS A 36 -2.66 -10.62 -9.84
CA CYS A 36 -2.56 -9.76 -11.04
C CYS A 36 -3.45 -10.25 -12.19
N GLU A 37 -3.66 -11.55 -12.32
CA GLU A 37 -4.61 -12.09 -13.30
C GLU A 37 -6.07 -11.82 -12.92
N LYS A 38 -6.35 -11.83 -11.61
CA LYS A 38 -7.71 -11.62 -11.10
C LYS A 38 -8.09 -10.16 -11.01
N TYR A 39 -7.14 -9.29 -10.69
CA TYR A 39 -7.36 -7.87 -10.44
C TYR A 39 -6.50 -7.05 -11.40
N SER A 40 -7.09 -6.01 -11.99
CA SER A 40 -6.30 -5.01 -12.74
C SER A 40 -5.44 -4.21 -11.78
N PHE A 41 -4.12 -4.20 -11.99
CA PHE A 41 -3.21 -3.32 -11.26
C PHE A 41 -3.42 -1.87 -11.69
N VAL A 42 -3.51 -1.62 -12.99
CA VAL A 42 -3.63 -0.26 -13.56
C VAL A 42 -4.92 0.42 -13.08
N GLU A 43 -6.06 -0.30 -13.07
CA GLU A 43 -7.32 0.25 -12.58
C GLU A 43 -7.36 0.43 -11.06
N ASN A 44 -6.59 -0.36 -10.31
CA ASN A 44 -6.68 -0.45 -8.85
C ASN A 44 -5.40 -0.02 -8.14
N GLN A 45 -4.36 0.45 -8.85
CA GLN A 45 -3.15 0.94 -8.20
C GLN A 45 -3.52 1.96 -7.12
N THR A 46 -2.85 1.85 -5.99
CA THR A 46 -3.25 2.58 -4.80
C THR A 46 -3.05 4.08 -4.95
N TYR A 47 -2.04 4.51 -5.79
CA TYR A 47 -1.74 5.93 -5.88
C TYR A 47 -0.69 6.30 -6.94
N PRO A 48 -0.85 7.43 -7.65
CA PRO A 48 -2.13 7.96 -8.06
C PRO A 48 -2.77 7.07 -9.12
N ARG A 49 -4.06 6.87 -9.03
CA ARG A 49 -4.82 6.16 -10.08
C ARG A 49 -4.89 6.99 -11.34
N PRO A 50 -5.06 6.37 -12.51
CA PRO A 50 -5.47 7.10 -13.69
C PRO A 50 -6.68 7.99 -13.36
N SER A 51 -6.69 9.23 -13.80
CA SER A 51 -7.70 10.24 -13.47
C SER A 51 -7.73 10.77 -12.03
N HIS A 52 -6.82 10.35 -11.15
CA HIS A 52 -6.71 10.95 -9.83
C HIS A 52 -6.12 12.38 -9.92
N PRO A 53 -6.60 13.35 -9.13
CA PRO A 53 -6.10 14.73 -9.18
C PRO A 53 -4.60 14.90 -8.95
N LEU A 54 -3.97 13.94 -8.28
CA LEU A 54 -2.51 13.91 -8.10
C LEU A 54 -1.72 13.53 -9.36
N GLU A 55 -2.35 13.02 -10.40
CA GLU A 55 -1.62 12.58 -11.58
C GLU A 55 -0.82 13.75 -12.18
N GLU A 56 -1.42 14.94 -12.26
CA GLU A 56 -0.75 16.16 -12.70
C GLU A 56 0.33 16.67 -11.74
N LYS A 57 0.22 16.35 -10.44
CA LYS A 57 1.12 16.75 -9.36
C LYS A 57 2.07 15.64 -8.91
N ARG A 58 2.11 14.52 -9.60
CA ARG A 58 2.85 13.30 -9.25
C ARG A 58 4.34 13.52 -8.98
N LYS A 59 4.94 14.56 -9.57
CA LYS A 59 6.35 14.92 -9.37
C LYS A 59 6.61 15.71 -8.09
N ASP A 60 5.56 16.08 -7.36
CA ASP A 60 5.68 16.84 -6.12
C ASP A 60 5.18 16.01 -4.94
N PRO A 61 6.10 15.40 -4.15
CA PRO A 61 5.74 14.58 -3.00
C PRO A 61 4.96 15.34 -1.91
N TYR A 62 4.98 16.68 -1.91
CA TYR A 62 4.17 17.45 -0.98
C TYR A 62 2.68 17.15 -1.16
N TYR A 63 2.17 17.16 -2.38
CA TYR A 63 0.76 16.84 -2.62
C TYR A 63 0.44 15.36 -2.36
N THR A 64 1.41 14.46 -2.56
CA THR A 64 1.26 13.07 -2.17
C THR A 64 1.08 12.95 -0.65
N LEU A 65 1.86 13.68 0.13
CA LEU A 65 1.75 13.69 1.59
C LEU A 65 0.39 14.27 2.05
N ILE A 66 -0.05 15.37 1.44
CA ILE A 66 -1.37 15.95 1.72
C ILE A 66 -2.49 14.93 1.42
N ALA A 67 -2.41 14.25 0.30
CA ALA A 67 -3.41 13.26 -0.06
C ALA A 67 -3.41 12.04 0.90
N ILE A 68 -2.25 11.61 1.38
CA ILE A 68 -2.14 10.58 2.43
C ILE A 68 -2.87 11.06 3.70
N ILE A 69 -2.70 12.31 4.13
CA ILE A 69 -3.43 12.88 5.28
C ILE A 69 -4.94 12.93 5.01
N LEU A 70 -5.33 13.37 3.81
CA LEU A 70 -6.75 13.45 3.43
C LEU A 70 -7.41 12.07 3.32
N SER A 71 -6.66 11.02 2.99
CA SER A 71 -7.17 9.63 2.89
C SER A 71 -7.50 8.98 4.23
N LEU A 72 -6.99 9.53 5.35
CA LEU A 72 -7.20 8.93 6.67
C LEU A 72 -8.69 8.89 7.05
N ARG A 73 -9.20 7.69 7.34
CA ARG A 73 -10.59 7.45 7.79
C ARG A 73 -11.65 8.08 6.89
N THR A 74 -11.48 7.96 5.59
CA THR A 74 -12.45 8.40 4.60
C THR A 74 -12.60 7.37 3.48
N THR A 75 -13.57 7.56 2.60
CA THR A 75 -13.71 6.75 1.39
C THR A 75 -12.81 7.29 0.28
N LEU A 76 -12.48 6.44 -0.69
CA LEU A 76 -11.70 6.86 -1.84
C LEU A 76 -12.35 8.02 -2.62
N GLU A 77 -13.67 7.98 -2.80
CA GLU A 77 -14.41 9.04 -3.49
C GLU A 77 -14.27 10.39 -2.77
N ASN A 78 -14.47 10.40 -1.46
CA ASN A 78 -14.33 11.59 -0.64
C ASN A 78 -12.88 12.11 -0.59
N GLU A 79 -11.92 11.21 -0.53
CA GLU A 79 -10.50 11.55 -0.61
C GLU A 79 -10.18 12.22 -1.94
N THR A 80 -10.55 11.60 -3.08
CA THR A 80 -10.33 12.14 -4.42
C THR A 80 -10.93 13.55 -4.59
N ARG A 81 -12.16 13.76 -4.09
CA ARG A 81 -12.82 15.07 -4.11
C ARG A 81 -12.09 16.10 -3.26
N ALA A 82 -11.66 15.73 -2.05
CA ALA A 82 -10.92 16.62 -1.17
C ALA A 82 -9.54 16.99 -1.73
N VAL A 83 -8.82 16.02 -2.28
CA VAL A 83 -7.52 16.25 -2.94
C VAL A 83 -7.67 17.19 -4.11
N LYS A 84 -8.70 16.98 -4.95
CA LYS A 84 -8.98 17.89 -6.07
C LYS A 84 -9.23 19.31 -5.57
N ALA A 85 -10.12 19.48 -4.61
CA ALA A 85 -10.45 20.80 -4.05
C ALA A 85 -9.22 21.48 -3.44
N PHE A 86 -8.37 20.72 -2.74
CA PHE A 86 -7.13 21.22 -2.16
C PHE A 86 -6.14 21.67 -3.24
N ILE A 87 -5.88 20.85 -4.26
CA ILE A 87 -4.97 21.19 -5.37
C ILE A 87 -5.50 22.38 -6.19
N ASP A 88 -6.80 22.46 -6.38
CA ASP A 88 -7.42 23.58 -7.11
C ASP A 88 -7.25 24.89 -6.36
N LYS A 89 -7.32 24.85 -5.03
CA LYS A 89 -7.22 26.05 -4.16
C LYS A 89 -5.77 26.42 -3.85
N TYR A 90 -4.91 25.47 -3.48
CA TYR A 90 -3.55 25.70 -3.03
C TYR A 90 -2.53 25.15 -4.02
N LYS A 91 -1.83 26.05 -4.72
CA LYS A 91 -0.88 25.70 -5.79
C LYS A 91 0.55 25.56 -5.30
N SER A 92 0.84 26.02 -4.07
CA SER A 92 2.16 25.95 -3.45
C SER A 92 2.04 25.81 -1.93
N ILE A 93 3.15 25.43 -1.28
CA ILE A 93 3.25 25.40 0.18
C ILE A 93 3.06 26.79 0.78
N ASP A 94 3.51 27.85 0.09
CA ASP A 94 3.38 29.24 0.56
C ASP A 94 1.92 29.68 0.63
N GLU A 95 1.08 29.22 -0.31
CA GLU A 95 -0.36 29.49 -0.26
C GLU A 95 -1.02 28.78 0.92
N VAL A 96 -0.54 27.57 1.28
CA VAL A 96 -1.02 26.84 2.47
C VAL A 96 -0.59 27.53 3.76
N LEU A 97 0.65 28.05 3.82
CA LEU A 97 1.16 28.77 4.98
C LEU A 97 0.44 30.09 5.25
N ASN A 98 -0.11 30.72 4.21
CA ASN A 98 -0.88 31.95 4.30
C ASN A 98 -2.41 31.71 4.34
N ALA A 99 -2.86 30.45 4.36
CA ALA A 99 -4.27 30.11 4.34
C ALA A 99 -4.95 30.38 5.70
N ASP A 100 -6.21 30.81 5.66
CA ASP A 100 -7.08 30.82 6.84
C ASP A 100 -7.51 29.39 7.19
N GLU A 101 -7.45 29.04 8.48
CA GLU A 101 -7.79 27.67 8.93
C GLU A 101 -9.24 27.31 8.61
N ASN A 102 -10.20 28.25 8.78
CA ASN A 102 -11.61 27.99 8.50
C ASN A 102 -11.84 27.81 6.99
N GLU A 103 -11.15 28.59 6.15
CA GLU A 103 -11.18 28.38 4.70
C GLU A 103 -10.67 26.99 4.32
N MET A 104 -9.55 26.56 4.89
CA MET A 104 -9.02 25.22 4.62
C MET A 104 -9.98 24.11 5.07
N ILE A 105 -10.60 24.26 6.25
CA ILE A 105 -11.63 23.34 6.76
C ILE A 105 -12.75 23.17 5.73
N GLU A 106 -13.27 24.28 5.18
CA GLU A 106 -14.32 24.25 4.17
C GLU A 106 -13.86 23.55 2.88
N VAL A 107 -12.65 23.82 2.42
CA VAL A 107 -12.08 23.20 1.20
C VAL A 107 -12.01 21.68 1.32
N ILE A 108 -11.57 21.16 2.46
CA ILE A 108 -11.33 19.72 2.66
C ILE A 108 -12.45 18.99 3.40
N LYS A 109 -13.58 19.63 3.69
CA LYS A 109 -14.64 19.07 4.57
C LYS A 109 -15.16 17.70 4.17
N VAL A 110 -15.19 17.41 2.89
CA VAL A 110 -15.65 16.12 2.35
C VAL A 110 -14.77 14.95 2.77
N ALA A 111 -13.51 15.20 3.15
CA ALA A 111 -12.59 14.14 3.60
C ALA A 111 -12.93 13.58 5.00
N GLY A 112 -13.83 14.21 5.74
CA GLY A 112 -14.13 13.88 7.14
C GLY A 112 -13.03 14.35 8.10
N MET A 113 -13.39 14.64 9.34
CA MET A 113 -12.51 15.23 10.37
C MET A 113 -11.75 16.48 9.88
N PRO A 114 -12.43 17.46 9.24
CA PRO A 114 -11.73 18.51 8.50
C PRO A 114 -10.91 19.42 9.41
N GLN A 115 -11.35 19.72 10.64
CA GLN A 115 -10.59 20.53 11.60
C GLN A 115 -9.23 19.91 11.92
N LYS A 116 -9.24 18.61 12.27
CA LYS A 116 -7.99 17.89 12.60
C LYS A 116 -7.06 17.80 11.39
N LYS A 117 -7.61 17.54 10.20
CA LYS A 117 -6.82 17.44 8.96
C LYS A 117 -6.26 18.79 8.56
N ALA A 118 -7.02 19.88 8.61
CA ALA A 118 -6.55 21.22 8.32
C ALA A 118 -5.38 21.61 9.24
N GLN A 119 -5.54 21.46 10.55
CA GLN A 119 -4.47 21.70 11.52
C GLN A 119 -3.23 20.84 11.27
N THR A 120 -3.41 19.57 10.90
CA THR A 120 -2.29 18.69 10.57
C THR A 120 -1.57 19.19 9.33
N ILE A 121 -2.29 19.55 8.27
CA ILE A 121 -1.73 20.05 7.01
C ILE A 121 -0.95 21.35 7.24
N MET A 122 -1.51 22.30 7.98
CA MET A 122 -0.86 23.58 8.28
C MET A 122 0.44 23.37 9.07
N LYS A 123 0.39 22.61 10.19
CA LYS A 123 1.57 22.27 10.99
C LYS A 123 2.64 21.53 10.19
N LEU A 124 2.23 20.67 9.28
CA LEU A 124 3.10 19.90 8.41
C LEU A 124 3.81 20.82 7.41
N SER A 125 3.08 21.79 6.83
CA SER A 125 3.63 22.80 5.93
C SER A 125 4.60 23.74 6.65
N GLU A 126 4.27 24.19 7.87
CA GLU A 126 5.18 24.96 8.73
C GLU A 126 6.46 24.19 9.05
N TYR A 127 6.33 22.88 9.35
CA TYR A 127 7.47 22.01 9.63
C TYR A 127 8.39 21.88 8.39
N ILE A 128 7.81 21.63 7.21
CA ILE A 128 8.56 21.55 5.96
C ILE A 128 9.23 22.88 5.63
N GLN A 129 8.53 24.00 5.83
CA GLN A 129 9.12 25.32 5.62
C GLN A 129 10.31 25.55 6.56
N LYS A 130 10.12 25.27 7.84
CA LYS A 130 11.13 25.56 8.87
C LYS A 130 12.39 24.71 8.76
N TYR A 131 12.24 23.41 8.52
CA TYR A 131 13.36 22.45 8.60
C TYR A 131 13.91 22.03 7.24
N TYR A 132 13.14 22.25 6.16
CA TYR A 132 13.51 21.81 4.81
C TYR A 132 13.38 22.92 3.75
N ASN A 133 13.28 24.18 4.17
CA ASN A 133 13.17 25.36 3.29
C ASN A 133 12.01 25.23 2.27
N GLY A 134 10.87 24.72 2.69
CA GLY A 134 9.69 24.51 1.84
C GLY A 134 9.82 23.38 0.80
N ASN A 135 10.96 22.71 0.73
CA ASN A 135 11.23 21.68 -0.25
C ASN A 135 11.19 20.28 0.38
N ILE A 136 10.10 19.55 0.13
CA ILE A 136 9.90 18.21 0.66
C ILE A 136 10.95 17.18 0.19
N TRP A 137 11.58 17.39 -0.96
CA TRP A 137 12.67 16.54 -1.44
C TRP A 137 13.89 16.52 -0.51
N ASN A 138 14.07 17.56 0.30
CA ASN A 138 15.16 17.62 1.29
C ASN A 138 14.97 16.62 2.45
N ILE A 139 13.78 16.00 2.57
CA ILE A 139 13.48 14.93 3.53
C ILE A 139 14.10 13.62 3.06
N LYS A 140 14.14 13.38 1.75
CA LYS A 140 14.69 12.15 1.16
C LYS A 140 16.19 12.08 1.43
N LYS A 141 16.61 11.02 2.10
CA LYS A 141 18.01 10.71 2.41
C LYS A 141 18.50 9.54 1.54
N GLU A 142 19.76 9.18 1.70
CA GLU A 142 20.42 8.11 0.96
C GLU A 142 19.89 6.70 1.26
N SER A 143 19.16 6.53 2.38
CA SER A 143 18.58 5.25 2.74
C SER A 143 17.10 5.36 3.13
N VAL A 144 16.37 4.25 2.97
CA VAL A 144 14.97 4.12 3.39
C VAL A 144 14.83 4.43 4.88
N ASP A 145 15.70 3.85 5.71
CA ASP A 145 15.59 3.98 7.17
C ASP A 145 15.77 5.43 7.63
N LYS A 146 16.76 6.13 7.09
CA LYS A 146 16.99 7.56 7.42
C LYS A 146 15.86 8.45 6.91
N THR A 147 15.34 8.19 5.71
CA THR A 147 14.19 8.94 5.18
C THR A 147 12.94 8.67 6.03
N ARG A 148 12.76 7.42 6.46
CA ARG A 148 11.65 7.02 7.33
C ARG A 148 11.70 7.71 8.70
N GLU A 149 12.88 7.80 9.30
CA GLU A 149 13.10 8.52 10.56
C GLU A 149 12.71 10.01 10.43
N GLU A 150 13.14 10.68 9.37
CA GLU A 150 12.76 12.06 9.09
C GLU A 150 11.24 12.22 8.95
N LEU A 151 10.58 11.32 8.22
CA LEU A 151 9.12 11.33 8.04
C LEU A 151 8.38 11.15 9.36
N LEU A 152 8.85 10.25 10.23
CA LEU A 152 8.22 9.99 11.53
C LEU A 152 8.34 11.17 12.52
N ASN A 153 9.31 12.06 12.32
CA ASN A 153 9.44 13.29 13.11
C ASN A 153 8.43 14.37 12.69
N MET A 154 7.75 14.20 11.55
CA MET A 154 6.82 15.20 11.03
C MET A 154 5.45 15.15 11.75
N PRO A 155 4.81 16.32 11.98
CA PRO A 155 3.51 16.39 12.62
C PRO A 155 2.44 15.57 11.88
N GLY A 156 1.81 14.63 12.58
CA GLY A 156 0.70 13.83 12.03
C GLY A 156 1.10 12.68 11.11
N VAL A 157 2.40 12.46 10.89
CA VAL A 157 2.92 11.33 10.13
C VAL A 157 3.20 10.16 11.08
N GLY A 158 2.43 9.09 10.93
CA GLY A 158 2.67 7.82 11.63
C GLY A 158 3.32 6.78 10.72
N GLU A 159 3.59 5.60 11.27
CA GLU A 159 4.24 4.46 10.60
C GLU A 159 3.71 4.20 9.18
N LYS A 160 2.39 3.99 9.07
CA LYS A 160 1.76 3.74 7.77
C LYS A 160 1.91 4.92 6.81
N SER A 161 1.77 6.15 7.29
CA SER A 161 1.89 7.34 6.44
C SER A 161 3.32 7.54 5.96
N ALA A 162 4.31 7.22 6.80
CA ALA A 162 5.71 7.23 6.44
C ALA A 162 6.01 6.18 5.35
N ASP A 163 5.50 4.94 5.53
CA ASP A 163 5.67 3.88 4.52
C ASP A 163 5.00 4.24 3.19
N CYS A 164 3.77 4.81 3.22
CA CYS A 164 3.12 5.33 2.03
C CYS A 164 3.93 6.44 1.34
N MET A 165 4.53 7.34 2.12
CA MET A 165 5.37 8.41 1.58
C MET A 165 6.66 7.89 0.93
N LEU A 166 7.29 6.90 1.56
CA LEU A 166 8.47 6.23 0.98
C LEU A 166 8.13 5.60 -0.36
N GLU A 167 7.06 4.79 -0.41
CA GLU A 167 6.67 4.05 -1.60
C GLU A 167 6.12 4.97 -2.70
N LEU A 168 5.19 5.87 -2.37
CA LEU A 168 4.39 6.62 -3.34
C LEU A 168 4.93 8.01 -3.63
N GLY A 169 5.63 8.61 -2.67
CA GLY A 169 6.16 9.96 -2.79
C GLY A 169 7.62 10.01 -3.20
N PHE A 170 8.41 9.03 -2.77
CA PHE A 170 9.86 9.04 -2.97
C PHE A 170 10.39 7.89 -3.83
N ASP A 171 9.55 6.98 -4.31
CA ASP A 171 9.93 5.78 -5.07
C ASP A 171 11.01 4.97 -4.31
N MET A 172 10.82 4.80 -3.00
CA MET A 172 11.70 4.05 -2.13
C MET A 172 11.03 2.75 -1.66
N PRO A 173 11.75 1.61 -1.61
CA PRO A 173 11.16 0.33 -1.25
C PRO A 173 10.78 0.28 0.24
N SER A 174 9.50 0.42 0.52
CA SER A 174 8.90 0.23 1.84
C SER A 174 7.53 -0.40 1.68
N MET A 175 7.34 -1.60 2.23
CA MET A 175 6.06 -2.29 2.16
C MET A 175 5.01 -1.60 3.03
N VAL A 176 3.95 -1.12 2.42
CA VAL A 176 2.81 -0.54 3.13
C VAL A 176 1.92 -1.65 3.68
N VAL A 177 1.70 -1.67 4.99
CA VAL A 177 0.82 -2.63 5.65
C VAL A 177 -0.40 -1.90 6.22
N ASP A 178 -1.52 -1.97 5.50
CA ASP A 178 -2.82 -1.55 6.01
C ASP A 178 -3.56 -2.73 6.68
N ILE A 179 -4.74 -2.47 7.26
CA ILE A 179 -5.54 -3.51 7.93
C ILE A 179 -5.92 -4.68 7.00
N ASN A 180 -6.09 -4.44 5.70
CA ASN A 180 -6.42 -5.49 4.74
C ASN A 180 -5.18 -6.31 4.39
N VAL A 181 -4.06 -5.65 4.15
CA VAL A 181 -2.76 -6.30 3.91
C VAL A 181 -2.35 -7.10 5.14
N PHE A 182 -2.41 -6.50 6.33
CA PHE A 182 -2.07 -7.18 7.59
C PHE A 182 -2.87 -8.48 7.77
N ARG A 183 -4.20 -8.40 7.70
CA ARG A 183 -5.06 -9.56 7.86
C ARG A 183 -4.83 -10.64 6.79
N THR A 184 -4.70 -10.21 5.53
CA THR A 184 -4.55 -11.14 4.41
C THR A 184 -3.19 -11.83 4.44
N ALA A 185 -2.11 -11.09 4.66
CA ALA A 185 -0.76 -11.64 4.76
C ALA A 185 -0.62 -12.57 5.98
N SER A 186 -1.17 -12.17 7.16
CA SER A 186 -1.19 -13.06 8.34
C SER A 186 -1.83 -14.42 8.02
N ARG A 187 -2.91 -14.45 7.26
CA ARG A 187 -3.58 -15.69 6.85
C ARG A 187 -2.80 -16.45 5.78
N ILE A 188 -2.24 -15.76 4.80
CA ILE A 188 -1.40 -16.39 3.75
C ILE A 188 -0.24 -17.13 4.41
N PHE A 189 0.45 -16.48 5.34
CA PHE A 189 1.59 -17.07 6.03
C PHE A 189 1.21 -18.03 7.15
N GLY A 190 -0.03 -18.01 7.65
CA GLY A 190 -0.48 -18.84 8.76
C GLY A 190 0.10 -18.37 10.11
N GLU A 191 0.11 -17.07 10.32
CA GLU A 191 0.55 -16.52 11.61
C GLU A 191 -0.38 -16.97 12.76
N GLU A 192 0.15 -17.12 13.95
CA GLU A 192 -0.62 -17.57 15.11
C GLU A 192 -1.85 -16.71 15.41
N TRP A 193 -1.78 -15.43 15.08
CA TRP A 193 -2.89 -14.46 15.23
C TRP A 193 -3.80 -14.36 14.00
N ALA A 194 -3.61 -15.17 12.97
CA ALA A 194 -4.34 -15.07 11.69
C ALA A 194 -5.86 -15.22 11.81
N GLU A 195 -6.36 -15.91 12.84
CA GLU A 195 -7.78 -16.03 13.15
C GLU A 195 -8.38 -14.68 13.60
N ASN A 196 -7.69 -14.01 14.53
CA ASN A 196 -8.12 -12.74 15.12
C ASN A 196 -6.98 -11.71 15.10
N PRO A 197 -6.63 -11.20 13.91
CA PRO A 197 -5.52 -10.27 13.76
C PRO A 197 -5.82 -8.92 14.43
N ASP A 198 -4.96 -8.52 15.37
CA ASP A 198 -5.06 -7.25 16.09
C ASP A 198 -4.23 -6.16 15.39
N PHE A 199 -4.86 -5.33 14.59
CA PHE A 199 -4.20 -4.22 13.91
C PHE A 199 -3.78 -3.06 14.83
N SER A 200 -3.97 -3.16 16.14
CA SER A 200 -3.37 -2.24 17.12
C SER A 200 -2.01 -2.73 17.64
N ASN A 201 -1.70 -4.02 17.45
CA ASN A 201 -0.46 -4.63 17.87
C ASN A 201 0.67 -4.32 16.90
N LYS A 202 1.54 -3.39 17.28
CA LYS A 202 2.66 -2.92 16.45
C LYS A 202 3.69 -4.01 16.14
N GLU A 203 3.90 -4.95 17.06
CA GLU A 203 4.86 -6.06 16.88
C GLU A 203 4.35 -7.03 15.80
N GLN A 204 3.06 -7.35 15.81
CA GLN A 204 2.45 -8.18 14.79
C GLN A 204 2.48 -7.51 13.42
N ILE A 205 2.17 -6.20 13.36
CA ILE A 205 2.25 -5.43 12.10
C ILE A 205 3.68 -5.44 11.57
N LYS A 206 4.66 -5.20 12.45
CA LYS A 206 6.07 -5.23 12.07
C LYS A 206 6.50 -6.61 11.57
N ALA A 207 6.11 -7.69 12.26
CA ALA A 207 6.43 -9.06 11.86
C ALA A 207 5.89 -9.38 10.45
N VAL A 208 4.65 -9.00 10.16
CA VAL A 208 4.06 -9.16 8.82
C VAL A 208 4.79 -8.32 7.78
N LYS A 209 5.13 -7.07 8.10
CA LYS A 209 5.90 -6.21 7.20
C LYS A 209 7.26 -6.81 6.89
N ASP A 210 8.02 -7.18 7.91
CA ASP A 210 9.35 -7.78 7.79
C ASP A 210 9.29 -9.08 6.94
N ARG A 211 8.26 -9.90 7.13
CA ARG A 211 8.08 -11.13 6.37
C ARG A 211 7.77 -10.88 4.91
N LEU A 212 6.90 -9.90 4.59
CA LEU A 212 6.62 -9.48 3.23
C LEU A 212 7.89 -8.94 2.55
N GLU A 213 8.62 -8.02 3.21
CA GLU A 213 9.84 -7.43 2.68
C GLU A 213 10.96 -8.44 2.48
N ASN A 214 11.10 -9.44 3.36
CA ASN A 214 12.08 -10.52 3.22
C ASN A 214 11.71 -11.55 2.15
N SER A 215 10.43 -11.62 1.79
CA SER A 215 9.93 -12.58 0.79
C SER A 215 9.86 -11.99 -0.63
N LEU A 216 10.13 -10.70 -0.80
CA LEU A 216 10.06 -10.01 -2.08
C LEU A 216 11.40 -9.35 -2.43
N PRO A 217 11.69 -9.14 -3.72
CA PRO A 217 12.78 -8.26 -4.15
C PRO A 217 12.61 -6.87 -3.52
N ARG A 218 13.72 -6.29 -3.04
CA ARG A 218 13.71 -4.95 -2.45
C ARG A 218 13.64 -3.87 -3.53
N ASP A 219 12.50 -3.76 -4.14
CA ASP A 219 12.17 -2.83 -5.21
C ASP A 219 10.81 -2.17 -4.94
N TYR A 220 10.72 -0.84 -5.15
CA TYR A 220 9.51 -0.07 -4.82
C TYR A 220 8.31 -0.51 -5.67
N LEU A 221 8.54 -0.85 -6.94
CA LEU A 221 7.47 -1.26 -7.85
C LEU A 221 6.90 -2.63 -7.47
N THR A 222 7.78 -3.58 -7.15
CA THR A 222 7.38 -4.90 -6.63
C THR A 222 6.54 -4.75 -5.36
N TYR A 223 6.96 -3.87 -4.45
CA TYR A 223 6.19 -3.65 -3.21
C TYR A 223 4.84 -2.98 -3.49
N GLN A 224 4.78 -2.03 -4.41
CA GLN A 224 3.53 -1.37 -4.81
C GLN A 224 2.54 -2.36 -5.44
N ILE A 225 3.01 -3.24 -6.34
CA ILE A 225 2.18 -4.29 -6.92
C ILE A 225 1.69 -5.25 -5.82
N ALA A 226 2.59 -5.75 -4.99
CA ALA A 226 2.27 -6.67 -3.91
C ALA A 226 1.25 -6.06 -2.92
N HIS A 227 1.49 -4.82 -2.48
CA HIS A 227 0.55 -4.07 -1.63
C HIS A 227 -0.83 -4.02 -2.28
N THR A 228 -0.92 -3.55 -3.52
CA THR A 228 -2.19 -3.39 -4.23
C THR A 228 -2.93 -4.72 -4.34
N MET A 229 -2.25 -5.77 -4.76
CA MET A 229 -2.85 -7.10 -4.97
C MET A 229 -3.34 -7.70 -3.65
N ILE A 230 -2.54 -7.69 -2.60
CA ILE A 230 -2.91 -8.23 -1.28
C ILE A 230 -4.05 -7.39 -0.67
N LEU A 231 -4.01 -6.07 -0.81
CA LEU A 231 -5.08 -5.16 -0.37
C LEU A 231 -6.41 -5.49 -1.06
N LEU A 232 -6.43 -5.69 -2.38
CA LEU A 232 -7.64 -6.04 -3.13
C LEU A 232 -8.19 -7.40 -2.68
N GLN A 233 -7.33 -8.39 -2.50
CA GLN A 233 -7.71 -9.67 -1.95
C GLN A 233 -8.37 -9.52 -0.56
N GLY A 234 -7.82 -8.67 0.29
CA GLY A 234 -8.36 -8.35 1.61
C GLY A 234 -9.71 -7.62 1.56
N LYS A 235 -9.89 -6.72 0.60
CA LYS A 235 -11.15 -5.99 0.41
C LYS A 235 -12.28 -6.84 -0.12
N HIS A 236 -11.99 -7.76 -1.04
CA HIS A 236 -13.04 -8.48 -1.77
C HIS A 236 -13.31 -9.88 -1.20
N ILE A 237 -12.29 -10.63 -0.85
CA ILE A 237 -12.38 -12.04 -0.46
C ILE A 237 -11.95 -12.26 1.00
N CYS A 238 -10.72 -11.90 1.36
CA CYS A 238 -10.13 -12.17 2.67
C CYS A 238 -10.55 -11.14 3.73
N LYS A 239 -11.87 -10.94 3.89
CA LYS A 239 -12.48 -10.02 4.87
C LYS A 239 -12.32 -10.56 6.30
N SER A 240 -12.83 -9.84 7.30
CA SER A 240 -12.89 -10.32 8.69
C SER A 240 -13.57 -11.69 8.73
N LYS A 241 -14.76 -11.83 8.14
CA LYS A 241 -15.35 -13.12 7.77
C LYS A 241 -14.91 -13.44 6.34
N CYS A 242 -13.94 -14.36 6.22
CA CYS A 242 -13.37 -14.72 4.90
C CYS A 242 -14.38 -15.46 4.04
N LYS A 243 -14.28 -15.27 2.72
CA LYS A 243 -15.08 -15.97 1.70
C LYS A 243 -14.17 -16.99 0.99
N CYS A 244 -13.66 -17.94 1.76
CA CYS A 244 -12.67 -18.90 1.26
C CYS A 244 -13.20 -19.80 0.15
N GLU A 245 -14.51 -20.02 0.11
CA GLU A 245 -15.20 -20.74 -0.97
C GLU A 245 -15.05 -20.09 -2.35
N ASN A 246 -14.80 -18.77 -2.37
CA ASN A 246 -14.59 -17.99 -3.60
C ASN A 246 -13.11 -17.59 -3.79
N CYS A 247 -12.19 -18.14 -2.98
CA CYS A 247 -10.80 -17.77 -2.99
C CYS A 247 -9.99 -18.67 -3.92
N PHE A 248 -9.25 -18.08 -4.84
CA PHE A 248 -8.46 -18.80 -5.85
C PHE A 248 -6.98 -18.97 -5.47
N ILE A 249 -6.60 -18.65 -4.21
CA ILE A 249 -5.25 -18.86 -3.65
C ILE A 249 -5.29 -19.77 -2.41
N THR A 250 -6.33 -20.59 -2.25
CA THR A 250 -6.51 -21.48 -1.08
C THR A 250 -5.41 -22.52 -0.96
N ASP A 251 -4.94 -23.05 -2.09
CA ASP A 251 -3.81 -23.99 -2.18
C ASP A 251 -2.47 -23.40 -1.71
N CYS A 252 -2.33 -22.07 -1.77
CA CYS A 252 -1.16 -21.35 -1.26
C CYS A 252 -1.38 -20.76 0.16
N CYS A 253 -2.59 -20.80 0.72
CA CYS A 253 -2.94 -20.16 1.98
C CYS A 253 -2.79 -21.12 3.16
N ASN A 254 -1.84 -20.85 4.07
CA ASN A 254 -1.60 -21.72 5.23
C ASN A 254 -2.80 -21.73 6.19
N TYR A 255 -3.44 -20.60 6.43
CA TYR A 255 -4.64 -20.52 7.25
C TYR A 255 -5.78 -21.41 6.73
N TYR A 256 -6.00 -21.42 5.42
CA TYR A 256 -7.01 -22.30 4.82
C TYR A 256 -6.64 -23.77 4.95
N LYS A 257 -5.37 -24.12 4.69
CA LYS A 257 -4.86 -25.50 4.84
C LYS A 257 -5.02 -26.01 6.26
N GLU A 258 -4.74 -25.18 7.26
CA GLU A 258 -4.86 -25.55 8.67
C GLU A 258 -6.31 -25.78 9.09
N LYS A 259 -7.23 -24.89 8.68
CA LYS A 259 -8.66 -25.03 8.98
C LYS A 259 -9.30 -26.25 8.31
N ASN A 260 -8.82 -26.65 7.13
CA ASN A 260 -9.41 -27.72 6.34
C ASN A 260 -8.61 -29.02 6.33
N LYS A 261 -7.62 -29.18 7.21
CA LYS A 261 -6.86 -30.44 7.36
C LYS A 261 -7.73 -31.69 7.55
N ALA A 262 -8.96 -31.54 8.06
CA ALA A 262 -9.90 -32.64 8.24
C ALA A 262 -10.70 -33.00 6.97
N ASP A 263 -10.90 -32.03 6.06
CA ASP A 263 -11.76 -32.22 4.86
C ASP A 263 -10.97 -32.54 3.58
N ASP A 264 -9.64 -32.46 3.62
CA ASP A 264 -8.78 -32.48 2.42
C ASP A 264 -8.49 -33.90 1.86
N LYS A 265 -9.20 -34.93 2.31
CA LYS A 265 -9.09 -36.26 1.70
C LYS A 265 -9.78 -36.37 0.33
N SER A 266 -10.48 -35.36 -0.16
CA SER A 266 -11.34 -35.44 -1.36
C SER A 266 -11.05 -34.42 -2.48
N ARG A 267 -10.17 -33.44 -2.29
CA ARG A 267 -9.82 -32.46 -3.35
C ARG A 267 -8.37 -32.56 -3.75
N LYS A 268 -8.06 -33.37 -4.75
CA LYS A 268 -6.85 -33.25 -5.55
C LYS A 268 -6.92 -31.94 -6.35
N TYR A 269 -6.38 -30.84 -5.82
CA TYR A 269 -5.95 -29.76 -6.67
C TYR A 269 -4.58 -30.18 -7.25
N GLU A 270 -4.46 -30.26 -8.57
CA GLU A 270 -3.19 -30.34 -9.22
C GLU A 270 -2.37 -29.11 -8.78
N GLN A 271 -1.25 -29.37 -8.10
CA GLN A 271 -0.25 -28.36 -7.84
C GLN A 271 0.33 -27.99 -9.21
N LEU A 272 -0.14 -26.90 -9.80
CA LEU A 272 0.56 -26.23 -10.88
C LEU A 272 1.92 -25.81 -10.33
N GLU A 273 2.97 -26.35 -10.88
CA GLU A 273 4.31 -25.91 -10.55
C GLU A 273 4.48 -24.46 -11.02
N LEU A 274 5.33 -23.67 -10.32
CA LEU A 274 5.56 -22.25 -10.68
C LEU A 274 6.06 -22.11 -12.13
N THR A 275 6.83 -23.12 -12.60
CA THR A 275 7.32 -23.23 -13.99
C THR A 275 6.19 -23.35 -14.99
N ASP A 276 5.18 -24.18 -14.71
CA ASP A 276 4.01 -24.36 -15.60
C ASP A 276 3.22 -23.07 -15.73
N PHE A 277 3.08 -22.34 -14.62
CA PHE A 277 2.38 -21.08 -14.57
C PHE A 277 3.12 -19.95 -15.32
N ILE A 278 4.45 -19.87 -15.21
CA ILE A 278 5.28 -18.91 -15.94
C ILE A 278 5.22 -19.19 -17.44
N ASP A 279 5.21 -20.45 -17.86
CA ASP A 279 5.16 -20.85 -19.27
C ASP A 279 3.77 -20.59 -19.89
N GLU A 280 2.69 -20.67 -19.13
CA GLU A 280 1.33 -20.26 -19.57
C GLU A 280 1.18 -18.74 -19.68
N CYS A 281 1.96 -17.96 -18.95
CA CYS A 281 1.93 -16.48 -18.97
C CYS A 281 2.85 -15.85 -20.04
N ARG A 282 3.68 -16.63 -20.74
CA ARG A 282 4.54 -16.21 -21.87
C ARG A 282 3.85 -16.42 -23.20
#